data_eb083a5defb0bac6eaf2b4fd6d109823
#
_entry.id   eb083a5defb0bac6eaf2b4fd6d109823
#
_cell.length_a   1.000
_cell.length_b   1.000
_cell.length_c   1.000
_cell.angle_alpha   90.00
_cell.angle_beta   90.00
_cell.angle_gamma   90.00
#
_symmetry.space_group_name_H-M   'P 1'
#
loop_
_entity.id
_entity.type
_entity.pdbx_description
1 polymer ?
#
loop_
_entity_poly.entity_id
_entity_poly.type
_entity_poly.pdbx_seq_one_letter_code
_entity_poly.pdbx_strand_id
1 'polypeptide(L)'
;MNIWENRLFLKLMRLVLGVWFRFRAINEEAAKCEGPALLIPNHLSWIDWLFVGLCVDRDWMFAASEMPARTSKLHAWVLSNPRIILIGTDPASALKKMTVHLEAGGKLILFAEGRMSRTGCLQRLFGGTGFLIHKTNPKVITCYLRGAGRVLGSVHGGWTKWF
;
A
#
# COMPACT_ATOMS: atom_id res chain seq x y z
N MET A 1 -4.06 -6.96 -20.39
CA MET A 1 -4.15 -8.00 -19.34
C MET A 1 -3.57 -7.42 -18.07
N ASN A 2 -4.39 -7.22 -17.05
CA ASN A 2 -3.94 -6.62 -15.80
C ASN A 2 -3.16 -7.67 -15.01
N ILE A 3 -1.87 -7.45 -14.81
CA ILE A 3 -0.96 -8.42 -14.15
C ILE A 3 -1.47 -8.78 -12.74
N TRP A 4 -2.14 -7.84 -12.07
CA TRP A 4 -2.76 -8.03 -10.75
C TRP A 4 -3.98 -8.96 -10.76
N GLU A 5 -4.50 -9.34 -11.93
CA GLU A 5 -5.60 -10.29 -12.09
C GLU A 5 -5.10 -11.72 -12.34
N ASN A 6 -3.82 -11.87 -12.64
CA ASN A 6 -3.25 -13.18 -12.90
C ASN A 6 -2.85 -13.88 -11.58
N ARG A 7 -3.66 -14.86 -11.15
CA ARG A 7 -3.41 -15.64 -9.93
C ARG A 7 -2.06 -16.37 -9.94
N LEU A 8 -1.65 -16.87 -11.11
CA LEU A 8 -0.38 -17.59 -11.26
C LEU A 8 0.80 -16.62 -11.08
N PHE A 9 0.70 -15.42 -11.67
CA PHE A 9 1.71 -14.38 -11.51
C PHE A 9 1.85 -13.96 -10.03
N LEU A 10 0.75 -13.75 -9.32
CA LEU A 10 0.79 -13.37 -7.90
C LEU A 10 1.40 -14.49 -7.03
N LYS A 11 1.06 -15.76 -7.30
CA LYS A 11 1.68 -16.90 -6.61
C LYS A 11 3.18 -16.98 -6.88
N LEU A 12 3.60 -16.78 -8.14
CA LEU A 12 5.01 -16.77 -8.51
C LEU A 12 5.75 -15.62 -7.84
N MET A 13 5.18 -14.42 -7.84
CA MET A 13 5.76 -13.26 -7.15
C MET A 13 5.90 -13.50 -5.65
N ARG A 14 4.87 -14.09 -5.01
CA ARG A 14 4.93 -14.46 -3.58
C ARG A 14 6.05 -15.47 -3.30
N LEU A 15 6.23 -16.47 -4.19
CA LEU A 15 7.32 -17.43 -4.09
C LEU A 15 8.68 -16.75 -4.24
N VAL A 16 8.86 -15.93 -5.28
CA VAL A 16 10.10 -15.18 -5.53
C VAL A 16 10.46 -14.29 -4.34
N LEU A 17 9.50 -13.51 -3.85
CA LEU A 17 9.74 -12.64 -2.68
C LEU A 17 9.96 -13.46 -1.39
N GLY A 18 9.29 -14.62 -1.27
CA GLY A 18 9.50 -15.56 -0.17
C GLY A 18 10.93 -16.09 -0.10
N VAL A 19 11.48 -16.46 -1.26
CA VAL A 19 12.86 -16.96 -1.37
C VAL A 19 13.87 -15.82 -1.23
N TRP A 20 13.68 -14.73 -1.97
CA TRP A 20 14.69 -13.65 -2.07
C TRP A 20 14.73 -12.74 -0.84
N PHE A 21 13.56 -12.37 -0.30
CA PHE A 21 13.45 -11.48 0.86
C PHE A 21 13.03 -12.20 2.14
N ARG A 22 12.90 -13.54 2.10
CA ARG A 22 12.33 -14.31 3.21
C ARG A 22 10.97 -13.77 3.65
N PHE A 23 10.19 -13.28 2.68
CA PHE A 23 8.89 -12.69 2.93
C PHE A 23 7.94 -13.69 3.56
N ARG A 24 7.33 -13.31 4.67
CA ARG A 24 6.32 -14.09 5.39
C ARG A 24 5.19 -13.16 5.81
N ALA A 25 3.97 -13.54 5.50
CA ALA A 25 2.78 -12.86 6.01
C ALA A 25 2.30 -13.58 7.28
N ILE A 26 2.00 -12.80 8.31
CA ILE A 26 1.48 -13.30 9.59
C ILE A 26 0.12 -12.65 9.81
N ASN A 27 -0.89 -13.46 10.16
CA ASN A 27 -2.24 -12.99 10.43
C ASN A 27 -2.90 -12.26 9.25
N GLU A 28 -2.62 -12.69 8.02
CA GLU A 28 -3.23 -12.10 6.81
C GLU A 28 -4.75 -12.27 6.74
N GLU A 29 -5.31 -13.19 7.54
CA GLU A 29 -6.76 -13.38 7.69
C GLU A 29 -7.48 -12.11 8.18
N ALA A 30 -6.77 -11.23 8.91
CA ALA A 30 -7.33 -9.96 9.37
C ALA A 30 -7.79 -9.06 8.21
N ALA A 31 -7.14 -9.20 7.03
CA ALA A 31 -7.50 -8.46 5.82
C ALA A 31 -8.65 -9.10 5.01
N LYS A 32 -9.04 -10.33 5.34
CA LYS A 32 -10.21 -11.00 4.77
C LYS A 32 -11.45 -10.60 5.56
N CYS A 33 -11.94 -9.41 5.34
CA CYS A 33 -13.12 -8.88 6.02
C CYS A 33 -14.16 -8.40 5.00
N GLU A 34 -15.40 -8.35 5.42
CA GLU A 34 -16.49 -7.73 4.69
C GLU A 34 -16.67 -6.27 5.11
N GLY A 35 -17.35 -5.50 4.26
CA GLY A 35 -17.70 -4.10 4.51
C GLY A 35 -16.53 -3.14 4.36
N PRO A 36 -16.72 -1.87 4.75
CA PRO A 36 -15.69 -0.88 4.60
C PRO A 36 -14.50 -1.18 5.51
N ALA A 37 -13.30 -1.20 4.94
CA ALA A 37 -12.07 -1.45 5.69
C ALA A 37 -10.94 -0.53 5.26
N LEU A 38 -10.14 -0.10 6.22
CA LEU A 38 -8.95 0.73 6.01
C LEU A 38 -7.72 0.02 6.58
N LEU A 39 -6.82 -0.41 5.69
CA LEU A 39 -5.55 -1.02 6.06
C LEU A 39 -4.45 0.05 6.04
N ILE A 40 -3.76 0.19 7.16
CA ILE A 40 -2.74 1.22 7.37
C ILE A 40 -1.39 0.54 7.60
N PRO A 41 -0.56 0.38 6.56
CA PRO A 41 0.81 -0.10 6.71
C PRO A 41 1.77 1.05 7.02
N ASN A 42 2.90 0.73 7.68
CA ASN A 42 4.05 1.62 7.72
C ASN A 42 4.76 1.65 6.35
N HIS A 43 5.54 2.70 6.07
CA HIS A 43 6.14 2.92 4.75
C HIS A 43 7.66 3.07 4.84
N LEU A 44 8.39 2.05 4.39
CA LEU A 44 9.85 1.95 4.51
C LEU A 44 10.58 1.84 3.16
N SER A 45 9.89 1.37 2.12
CA SER A 45 10.48 1.15 0.80
C SER A 45 9.51 1.39 -0.35
N TRP A 46 10.06 1.57 -1.55
CA TRP A 46 9.28 1.72 -2.78
C TRP A 46 8.44 0.51 -3.16
N ILE A 47 8.78 -0.68 -2.64
CA ILE A 47 8.09 -1.94 -2.96
C ILE A 47 7.14 -2.41 -1.85
N ASP A 48 6.90 -1.58 -0.82
CA ASP A 48 6.00 -1.94 0.28
C ASP A 48 4.58 -2.27 -0.21
N TRP A 49 4.09 -1.52 -1.21
CA TRP A 49 2.81 -1.76 -1.84
C TRP A 49 2.69 -3.18 -2.43
N LEU A 50 3.81 -3.74 -2.94
CA LEU A 50 3.84 -5.10 -3.47
C LEU A 50 3.69 -6.13 -2.35
N PHE A 51 4.42 -5.98 -1.25
CA PHE A 51 4.30 -6.87 -0.09
C PHE A 51 2.88 -6.87 0.48
N VAL A 52 2.29 -5.70 0.66
CA VAL A 52 0.91 -5.55 1.15
C VAL A 52 -0.08 -6.12 0.13
N GLY A 53 0.11 -5.80 -1.15
CA GLY A 53 -0.77 -6.26 -2.24
C GLY A 53 -0.82 -7.77 -2.43
N LEU A 54 0.23 -8.49 -2.02
CA LEU A 54 0.27 -9.96 -2.04
C LEU A 54 -0.46 -10.61 -0.86
N CYS A 55 -0.82 -9.83 0.17
CA CYS A 55 -1.48 -10.32 1.38
C CYS A 55 -2.97 -10.00 1.43
N VAL A 56 -3.48 -9.24 0.45
CA VAL A 56 -4.87 -8.80 0.43
C VAL A 56 -5.61 -9.34 -0.80
N ASP A 57 -6.93 -9.36 -0.73
CA ASP A 57 -7.78 -9.74 -1.85
C ASP A 57 -7.84 -8.63 -2.92
N ARG A 58 -8.48 -8.94 -4.05
CA ARG A 58 -8.49 -8.07 -5.25
C ARG A 58 -9.42 -6.88 -5.14
N ASP A 59 -10.31 -6.87 -4.17
CA ASP A 59 -11.26 -5.80 -3.90
C ASP A 59 -10.66 -4.63 -3.11
N TRP A 60 -9.40 -4.76 -2.67
CA TRP A 60 -8.67 -3.68 -2.04
C TRP A 60 -8.17 -2.66 -3.07
N MET A 61 -8.45 -1.38 -2.85
CA MET A 61 -7.86 -0.26 -3.57
C MET A 61 -6.66 0.32 -2.83
N PHE A 62 -5.74 0.92 -3.55
CA PHE A 62 -4.59 1.63 -3.00
C PHE A 62 -4.76 3.13 -3.14
N ALA A 63 -4.39 3.89 -2.11
CA ALA A 63 -4.16 5.32 -2.24
C ALA A 63 -2.66 5.56 -2.44
N ALA A 64 -2.28 6.23 -3.53
CA ALA A 64 -0.89 6.46 -3.89
C ALA A 64 -0.67 7.88 -4.44
N SER A 65 0.50 8.47 -4.12
CA SER A 65 0.91 9.74 -4.71
C SER A 65 1.15 9.60 -6.21
N GLU A 66 0.75 10.61 -6.99
CA GLU A 66 1.06 10.68 -8.42
C GLU A 66 2.52 11.06 -8.72
N MET A 67 3.25 11.63 -7.75
CA MET A 67 4.62 12.11 -7.95
C MET A 67 5.57 11.07 -8.59
N PRO A 68 5.57 9.78 -8.16
CA PRO A 68 6.45 8.79 -8.76
C PRO A 68 6.17 8.53 -10.25
N ALA A 69 4.93 8.72 -10.72
CA ALA A 69 4.60 8.57 -12.14
C ALA A 69 5.34 9.55 -13.04
N ARG A 70 5.71 10.72 -12.49
CA ARG A 70 6.44 11.76 -13.22
C ARG A 70 7.93 11.45 -13.37
N THR A 71 8.45 10.53 -12.58
CA THR A 71 9.90 10.22 -12.53
C THR A 71 10.29 8.96 -13.29
N SER A 72 9.36 8.03 -13.52
CA SER A 72 9.68 6.75 -14.14
C SER A 72 8.48 6.16 -14.88
N LYS A 73 8.73 5.66 -16.11
CA LYS A 73 7.71 4.95 -16.92
C LYS A 73 7.15 3.70 -16.20
N LEU A 74 7.99 3.02 -15.40
CA LEU A 74 7.55 1.87 -14.61
C LEU A 74 6.55 2.29 -13.53
N HIS A 75 6.81 3.39 -12.82
CA HIS A 75 5.87 3.91 -11.83
C HIS A 75 4.58 4.40 -12.48
N ALA A 76 4.66 5.10 -13.63
CA ALA A 76 3.49 5.52 -14.37
C ALA A 76 2.61 4.32 -14.76
N TRP A 77 3.24 3.23 -15.22
CA TRP A 77 2.52 2.00 -15.56
C TRP A 77 1.87 1.33 -14.34
N VAL A 78 2.57 1.25 -13.20
CA VAL A 78 1.98 0.72 -11.95
C VAL A 78 0.81 1.58 -11.49
N LEU A 79 0.98 2.90 -11.51
CA LEU A 79 -0.04 3.86 -11.05
C LEU A 79 -1.22 4.02 -12.01
N SER A 80 -1.14 3.51 -13.25
CA SER A 80 -2.27 3.44 -14.19
C SER A 80 -3.28 2.33 -13.84
N ASN A 81 -3.03 1.54 -12.82
CA ASN A 81 -3.94 0.49 -12.38
C ASN A 81 -5.27 1.09 -11.87
N PRO A 82 -6.45 0.59 -12.34
CA PRO A 82 -7.75 1.13 -11.91
C PRO A 82 -8.05 0.95 -10.41
N ARG A 83 -7.30 0.10 -9.72
CA ARG A 83 -7.40 -0.06 -8.26
C ARG A 83 -6.60 0.97 -7.46
N ILE A 84 -6.11 2.01 -8.10
CA ILE A 84 -5.33 3.06 -7.43
C ILE A 84 -6.09 4.37 -7.44
N ILE A 85 -6.34 4.93 -6.27
CA ILE A 85 -6.80 6.30 -6.09
C ILE A 85 -5.55 7.19 -6.02
N LEU A 86 -5.35 8.01 -7.06
CA LEU A 86 -4.21 8.91 -7.13
C LEU A 86 -4.42 10.13 -6.23
N ILE A 87 -3.42 10.41 -5.42
CA ILE A 87 -3.31 11.64 -4.62
C ILE A 87 -2.40 12.60 -5.41
N GLY A 88 -3.04 13.53 -6.10
CA GLY A 88 -2.36 14.54 -6.92
C GLY A 88 -2.14 15.84 -6.21
N THR A 89 -2.12 16.92 -6.98
CA THR A 89 -1.96 18.30 -6.50
C THR A 89 -3.17 18.80 -5.70
N ASP A 90 -4.32 18.15 -5.84
CA ASP A 90 -5.52 18.39 -5.02
C ASP A 90 -5.79 17.21 -4.07
N PRO A 91 -5.25 17.25 -2.84
CA PRO A 91 -5.48 16.22 -1.84
C PRO A 91 -6.93 16.11 -1.39
N ALA A 92 -7.70 17.20 -1.46
CA ALA A 92 -9.11 17.22 -1.06
C ALA A 92 -9.97 16.37 -2.00
N SER A 93 -9.71 16.42 -3.31
CA SER A 93 -10.38 15.57 -4.30
C SER A 93 -10.07 14.09 -4.05
N ALA A 94 -8.81 13.75 -3.77
CA ALA A 94 -8.42 12.38 -3.45
C ALA A 94 -9.11 11.89 -2.17
N LEU A 95 -9.15 12.75 -1.13
CA LEU A 95 -9.83 12.45 0.13
C LEU A 95 -11.32 12.17 -0.09
N LYS A 96 -11.99 13.00 -0.92
CA LYS A 96 -13.39 12.79 -1.31
C LYS A 96 -13.59 11.43 -1.99
N LYS A 97 -12.73 11.07 -2.95
CA LYS A 97 -12.80 9.77 -3.64
C LYS A 97 -12.64 8.60 -2.67
N MET A 98 -11.68 8.68 -1.75
CA MET A 98 -11.45 7.68 -0.71
C MET A 98 -12.67 7.56 0.21
N THR A 99 -13.27 8.69 0.62
CA THR A 99 -14.49 8.72 1.44
C THR A 99 -15.64 8.01 0.72
N VAL A 100 -15.94 8.39 -0.52
CA VAL A 100 -17.02 7.77 -1.31
C VAL A 100 -16.79 6.27 -1.48
N HIS A 101 -15.54 5.84 -1.73
CA HIS A 101 -15.21 4.42 -1.85
C HIS A 101 -15.49 3.64 -0.55
N LEU A 102 -15.08 4.18 0.58
CA LEU A 102 -15.34 3.56 1.89
C LEU A 102 -16.82 3.58 2.27
N GLU A 103 -17.54 4.68 2.03
CA GLU A 103 -19.00 4.77 2.25
C GLU A 103 -19.79 3.77 1.40
N ALA A 104 -19.29 3.43 0.22
CA ALA A 104 -19.84 2.37 -0.63
C ALA A 104 -19.49 0.95 -0.17
N GLY A 105 -18.88 0.77 1.01
CA GLY A 105 -18.48 -0.54 1.53
C GLY A 105 -17.12 -1.03 1.00
N GLY A 106 -16.35 -0.17 0.32
CA GLY A 106 -15.07 -0.53 -0.27
C GLY A 106 -13.94 -0.72 0.74
N LYS A 107 -12.82 -1.26 0.28
CA LYS A 107 -11.62 -1.54 1.08
C LYS A 107 -10.44 -0.72 0.55
N LEU A 108 -9.73 -0.04 1.44
CA LEU A 108 -8.68 0.89 1.08
C LEU A 108 -7.38 0.61 1.84
N ILE A 109 -6.26 0.63 1.11
CA ILE A 109 -4.91 0.60 1.66
C ILE A 109 -4.35 2.03 1.57
N LEU A 110 -3.96 2.57 2.72
CA LEU A 110 -3.42 3.92 2.80
C LEU A 110 -2.14 3.93 3.63
N PHE A 111 -1.02 4.29 2.99
CA PHE A 111 0.21 4.60 3.70
C PHE A 111 0.06 5.97 4.36
N ALA A 112 -0.47 5.96 5.58
CA ALA A 112 -0.94 7.16 6.28
C ALA A 112 0.18 8.15 6.65
N GLU A 113 1.44 7.74 6.58
CA GLU A 113 2.62 8.60 6.74
C GLU A 113 2.82 9.54 5.53
N GLY A 114 2.24 9.22 4.36
CA GLY A 114 2.29 9.98 3.11
C GLY A 114 3.68 10.09 2.47
N ARG A 115 4.68 9.50 3.08
CA ARG A 115 6.07 9.42 2.61
C ARG A 115 6.78 8.26 3.25
N MET A 116 7.85 7.78 2.61
CA MET A 116 8.72 6.77 3.20
C MET A 116 9.43 7.31 4.44
N SER A 117 9.48 6.49 5.49
CA SER A 117 10.22 6.83 6.71
C SER A 117 11.71 6.90 6.45
N ARG A 118 12.33 8.01 6.82
CA ARG A 118 13.78 8.22 6.74
C ARG A 118 14.53 7.67 7.96
N THR A 119 13.85 7.44 9.05
CA THR A 119 14.43 6.99 10.33
C THR A 119 14.18 5.51 10.61
N GLY A 120 13.33 4.87 9.79
CA GLY A 120 12.86 3.50 10.06
C GLY A 120 11.77 3.41 11.13
N CYS A 121 11.44 4.54 11.77
CA CYS A 121 10.37 4.63 12.76
C CYS A 121 9.08 5.11 12.13
N LEU A 122 7.95 4.80 12.75
CA LEU A 122 6.64 5.34 12.37
C LEU A 122 6.67 6.87 12.47
N GLN A 123 6.24 7.52 11.42
CA GLN A 123 6.18 8.98 11.34
C GLN A 123 4.78 9.48 11.71
N ARG A 124 4.63 10.81 11.78
CA ARG A 124 3.34 11.45 11.97
C ARG A 124 2.38 11.05 10.86
N LEU A 125 1.19 10.63 11.21
CA LEU A 125 0.11 10.33 10.28
C LEU A 125 -0.56 11.62 9.80
N PHE A 126 -0.98 11.62 8.53
CA PHE A 126 -1.73 12.74 7.97
C PHE A 126 -3.14 12.83 8.58
N GLY A 127 -3.57 14.06 8.87
CA GLY A 127 -4.89 14.34 9.44
C GLY A 127 -6.05 13.80 8.59
N GLY A 128 -5.88 13.71 7.28
CA GLY A 128 -6.86 13.08 6.37
C GLY A 128 -7.18 11.63 6.72
N THR A 129 -6.24 10.87 7.30
CA THR A 129 -6.50 9.51 7.77
C THR A 129 -7.50 9.50 8.93
N GLY A 130 -7.34 10.40 9.90
CA GLY A 130 -8.28 10.56 11.01
C GLY A 130 -9.67 10.99 10.51
N PHE A 131 -9.72 11.91 9.53
CA PHE A 131 -10.97 12.31 8.90
C PHE A 131 -11.69 11.12 8.24
N LEU A 132 -10.97 10.28 7.44
CA LEU A 132 -11.56 9.10 6.82
C LEU A 132 -12.15 8.15 7.88
N ILE A 133 -11.39 7.84 8.94
CA ILE A 133 -11.84 6.95 10.01
C ILE A 133 -13.11 7.52 10.69
N HIS A 134 -13.10 8.79 11.04
CA HIS A 134 -14.23 9.42 11.70
C HIS A 134 -15.47 9.47 10.81
N LYS A 135 -15.29 9.81 9.53
CA LYS A 135 -16.38 10.02 8.58
C LYS A 135 -17.04 8.72 8.13
N THR A 136 -16.24 7.67 7.89
CA THR A 136 -16.73 6.43 7.24
C THR A 136 -16.80 5.22 8.19
N ASN A 137 -16.29 5.37 9.41
CA ASN A 137 -16.25 4.32 10.44
C ASN A 137 -15.86 2.93 9.91
N PRO A 138 -14.73 2.80 9.16
CA PRO A 138 -14.33 1.55 8.57
C PRO A 138 -13.71 0.64 9.61
N LYS A 139 -13.64 -0.68 9.33
CA LYS A 139 -12.77 -1.57 10.10
C LYS A 139 -11.32 -1.15 9.87
N VAL A 140 -10.65 -0.64 10.90
CA VAL A 140 -9.23 -0.25 10.83
C VAL A 140 -8.34 -1.45 11.10
N ILE A 141 -7.41 -1.71 10.17
CA ILE A 141 -6.43 -2.80 10.25
C ILE A 141 -5.04 -2.17 10.16
N THR A 142 -4.22 -2.37 11.17
CA THR A 142 -2.82 -1.95 11.12
C THR A 142 -1.94 -3.07 10.57
N CYS A 143 -1.02 -2.72 9.69
CA CYS A 143 -0.06 -3.66 9.10
C CYS A 143 1.36 -3.18 9.37
N TYR A 144 2.21 -4.04 9.91
CA TYR A 144 3.60 -3.72 10.18
C TYR A 144 4.54 -4.48 9.27
N LEU A 145 5.22 -3.76 8.37
CA LEU A 145 6.24 -4.28 7.47
C LEU A 145 7.60 -4.29 8.20
N ARG A 146 7.95 -5.44 8.76
CA ARG A 146 9.24 -5.62 9.43
C ARG A 146 10.32 -5.96 8.42
N GLY A 147 11.47 -5.27 8.49
CA GLY A 147 12.61 -5.53 7.61
C GLY A 147 12.53 -4.88 6.23
N ALA A 148 11.41 -4.26 5.85
CA ALA A 148 11.24 -3.58 4.58
C ALA A 148 12.24 -2.40 4.38
N GLY A 149 12.80 -1.86 5.45
CA GLY A 149 13.89 -0.88 5.36
C GLY A 149 15.22 -1.43 4.83
N ARG A 150 15.35 -2.75 4.64
CA ARG A 150 16.56 -3.41 4.11
C ARG A 150 16.43 -3.85 2.66
N VAL A 151 15.25 -3.71 2.06
CA VAL A 151 15.01 -4.12 0.68
C VAL A 151 15.34 -3.00 -0.30
N LEU A 152 15.42 -3.36 -1.59
CA LEU A 152 15.60 -2.41 -2.69
C LEU A 152 14.60 -1.26 -2.62
N GLY A 153 15.10 -0.05 -2.86
CA GLY A 153 14.26 1.15 -2.86
C GLY A 153 13.90 1.67 -1.47
N SER A 154 14.50 1.13 -0.40
CA SER A 154 14.44 1.74 0.92
C SER A 154 15.38 2.95 1.02
N VAL A 155 14.96 3.97 1.76
CA VAL A 155 15.81 5.12 2.07
C VAL A 155 17.03 4.72 2.92
N HIS A 156 16.93 3.63 3.68
CA HIS A 156 17.99 3.10 4.56
C HIS A 156 18.83 1.99 3.91
N GLY A 157 18.33 1.38 2.86
CA GLY A 157 18.99 0.29 2.14
C GLY A 157 19.54 0.78 0.81
N GLY A 158 20.86 0.89 0.68
CA GLY A 158 21.47 0.94 -0.64
C GLY A 158 21.28 -0.40 -1.37
N TRP A 159 21.56 -0.45 -2.65
CA TRP A 159 21.56 -1.67 -3.48
C TRP A 159 22.37 -2.84 -2.90
N THR A 160 23.20 -2.58 -1.89
CA THR A 160 24.12 -3.54 -1.27
C THR A 160 23.57 -4.26 -0.04
N LYS A 161 22.38 -3.91 0.47
CA LYS A 161 21.80 -4.56 1.65
C LYS A 161 20.78 -5.63 1.24
N TRP A 162 21.28 -6.72 0.69
CA TRP A 162 20.49 -7.88 0.26
C TRP A 162 20.25 -8.91 1.37
N PHE A 163 20.82 -8.72 2.59
CA PHE A 163 20.77 -9.71 3.67
C PHE A 163 20.51 -9.07 5.03
#